data_4fde2eea58ce1e9fd08fdbf7561d5feb
#
_entry.id   4fde2eea58ce1e9fd08fdbf7561d5feb
#
_cell.length_a   1.000
_cell.length_b   1.000
_cell.length_c   1.000
_cell.angle_alpha   90.00
_cell.angle_beta   90.00
_cell.angle_gamma   90.00
#
_symmetry.space_group_name_H-M   'P 1'
#
loop_
_entity.id
_entity.type
_entity.pdbx_description
1 polymer ?
#
loop_
_entity_poly.entity_id
_entity_poly.type
_entity_poly.pdbx_seq_one_letter_code
_entity_poly.pdbx_strand_id
1 'polypeptide(L)'
;MRAQHATECELLVMKCIWMNPDKELSMPAINELVNKTYNKEWAPQTVSTFLKRLRNRGFIEAERRGRSFVYHSLINAEDYKAATVMDCCEFWCEGDAAKMVEIVKEDRGLSAEEIKKLKELL
;
A
#
# COMPACT_ATOMS: atom_id res chain seq x y z
N MET A 1 14.28 -5.79 9.19
CA MET A 1 13.95 -6.46 7.91
C MET A 1 13.45 -5.45 6.91
N ARG A 2 14.03 -5.42 5.74
CA ARG A 2 13.61 -4.48 4.71
C ARG A 2 12.34 -4.94 4.01
N ALA A 3 11.44 -4.00 3.76
CA ALA A 3 10.27 -4.27 2.95
C ALA A 3 10.69 -4.51 1.49
N GLN A 4 9.98 -5.41 0.80
CA GLN A 4 10.17 -5.56 -0.63
C GLN A 4 9.69 -4.31 -1.34
N HIS A 5 10.39 -3.91 -2.39
CA HIS A 5 10.03 -2.71 -3.11
C HIS A 5 8.97 -2.96 -4.17
N ALA A 6 7.87 -2.25 -4.06
CA ALA A 6 6.92 -2.05 -5.13
C ALA A 6 6.89 -0.56 -5.42
N THR A 7 6.60 -0.20 -6.67
CA THR A 7 6.47 1.22 -7.03
C THR A 7 5.20 1.80 -6.40
N GLU A 8 5.14 3.12 -6.29
CA GLU A 8 3.95 3.78 -5.74
C GLU A 8 2.69 3.41 -6.51
N CYS A 9 2.76 3.37 -7.84
CA CYS A 9 1.63 2.97 -8.68
C CYS A 9 1.21 1.53 -8.42
N GLU A 10 2.16 0.62 -8.29
CA GLU A 10 1.88 -0.78 -7.94
C GLU A 10 1.25 -0.89 -6.56
N LEU A 11 1.68 -0.05 -5.61
CA LEU A 11 1.11 -0.02 -4.27
C LEU A 11 -0.32 0.49 -4.24
N LEU A 12 -0.70 1.37 -5.15
CA LEU A 12 -2.10 1.77 -5.28
C LEU A 12 -2.98 0.58 -5.67
N VAL A 13 -2.49 -0.29 -6.54
CA VAL A 13 -3.17 -1.54 -6.88
C VAL A 13 -3.28 -2.43 -5.65
N MET A 14 -2.18 -2.59 -4.91
CA MET A 14 -2.18 -3.39 -3.67
C MET A 14 -3.16 -2.83 -2.65
N LYS A 15 -3.22 -1.51 -2.49
CA LYS A 15 -4.18 -0.90 -1.56
C LYS A 15 -5.62 -1.24 -1.92
N CYS A 16 -5.96 -1.25 -3.20
CA CYS A 16 -7.30 -1.65 -3.64
C CYS A 16 -7.62 -3.09 -3.25
N ILE A 17 -6.64 -3.98 -3.38
CA ILE A 17 -6.80 -5.39 -2.99
C ILE A 17 -6.93 -5.51 -1.47
N TRP A 18 -6.04 -4.87 -0.72
CA TRP A 18 -6.04 -4.93 0.75
C TRP A 18 -7.30 -4.34 1.37
N MET A 19 -7.86 -3.29 0.77
CA MET A 19 -9.06 -2.63 1.30
C MET A 19 -10.36 -3.36 0.96
N ASN A 20 -10.30 -4.39 0.14
CA ASN A 20 -11.47 -5.16 -0.29
C ASN A 20 -11.22 -6.67 -0.14
N PRO A 21 -10.88 -7.14 1.09
CA PRO A 21 -10.45 -8.53 1.28
C PRO A 21 -11.56 -9.56 1.02
N ASP A 22 -12.82 -9.15 1.14
CA ASP A 22 -13.97 -10.05 0.96
C ASP A 22 -14.50 -10.06 -0.47
N LYS A 23 -13.88 -9.31 -1.38
CA LYS A 23 -14.33 -9.23 -2.77
C LYS A 23 -13.46 -10.07 -3.68
N GLU A 24 -14.08 -10.71 -4.65
CA GLU A 24 -13.36 -11.34 -5.74
C GLU A 24 -12.99 -10.26 -6.76
N LEU A 25 -11.74 -9.89 -6.83
CA LEU A 25 -11.28 -8.79 -7.68
C LEU A 25 -10.60 -9.31 -8.93
N SER A 26 -11.29 -9.15 -10.05
CA SER A 26 -10.73 -9.38 -11.38
C SER A 26 -9.94 -8.16 -11.81
N MET A 27 -9.17 -8.29 -12.91
CA MET A 27 -8.42 -7.15 -13.46
C MET A 27 -9.34 -5.96 -13.80
N PRO A 28 -10.49 -6.16 -14.50
CA PRO A 28 -11.40 -5.04 -14.75
C PRO A 28 -11.92 -4.38 -13.47
N ALA A 29 -12.23 -5.18 -12.45
CA ALA A 29 -12.69 -4.65 -11.17
C ALA A 29 -11.62 -3.81 -10.48
N ILE A 30 -10.37 -4.28 -10.49
CA ILE A 30 -9.23 -3.55 -9.91
C ILE A 30 -8.99 -2.25 -10.68
N ASN A 31 -9.05 -2.32 -12.02
CA ASN A 31 -8.86 -1.14 -12.87
C ASN A 31 -9.90 -0.06 -12.53
N GLU A 32 -11.15 -0.43 -12.42
CA GLU A 32 -12.23 0.50 -12.07
C GLU A 32 -12.02 1.08 -10.67
N LEU A 33 -11.69 0.24 -9.68
CA LEU A 33 -11.45 0.65 -8.30
C LEU A 33 -10.29 1.64 -8.17
N VAL A 34 -9.16 1.34 -8.81
CA VAL A 34 -7.98 2.21 -8.76
C VAL A 34 -8.30 3.56 -9.36
N ASN A 35 -8.92 3.59 -10.54
CA ASN A 35 -9.24 4.84 -11.21
C ASN A 35 -10.22 5.67 -10.40
N LYS A 36 -11.22 5.04 -9.82
CA LYS A 36 -12.22 5.72 -9.00
C LYS A 36 -11.64 6.21 -7.66
N THR A 37 -10.90 5.36 -6.98
CA THR A 37 -10.40 5.66 -5.63
C THR A 37 -9.30 6.71 -5.64
N TYR A 38 -8.39 6.64 -6.61
CA TYR A 38 -7.20 7.48 -6.66
C TYR A 38 -7.22 8.50 -7.79
N ASN A 39 -8.38 8.68 -8.42
CA ASN A 39 -8.57 9.65 -9.50
C ASN A 39 -7.55 9.47 -10.63
N LYS A 40 -7.39 8.24 -11.07
CA LYS A 40 -6.51 7.90 -12.19
C LYS A 40 -7.33 7.61 -13.43
N GLU A 41 -6.67 7.61 -14.57
CA GLU A 41 -7.25 7.27 -15.87
C GLU A 41 -6.42 6.17 -16.52
N TRP A 42 -6.06 5.16 -15.73
CA TRP A 42 -5.23 4.06 -16.23
C TRP A 42 -6.03 3.15 -17.14
N ALA A 43 -5.41 2.82 -18.30
CA ALA A 43 -5.98 1.84 -19.22
C ALA A 43 -5.88 0.43 -18.61
N PRO A 44 -6.75 -0.49 -19.01
CA PRO A 44 -6.67 -1.89 -18.55
C PRO A 44 -5.30 -2.52 -18.76
N GLN A 45 -4.63 -2.20 -19.86
CA GLN A 45 -3.29 -2.72 -20.15
C GLN A 45 -2.27 -2.28 -19.09
N THR A 46 -2.38 -1.06 -18.61
CA THR A 46 -1.50 -0.52 -17.56
C THR A 46 -1.68 -1.30 -16.26
N VAL A 47 -2.93 -1.52 -15.84
CA VAL A 47 -3.23 -2.28 -14.63
C VAL A 47 -2.78 -3.73 -14.78
N SER A 48 -3.02 -4.32 -15.94
CA SER A 48 -2.58 -5.68 -16.25
C SER A 48 -1.06 -5.83 -16.08
N THR A 49 -0.29 -4.83 -16.54
CA THR A 49 1.16 -4.82 -16.38
C THR A 49 1.57 -4.76 -14.92
N PHE A 50 0.91 -3.92 -14.11
CA PHE A 50 1.19 -3.84 -12.68
C PHE A 50 0.87 -5.15 -11.97
N LEU A 51 -0.25 -5.77 -12.30
CA LEU A 51 -0.63 -7.07 -11.72
C LEU A 51 0.40 -8.15 -12.04
N LYS A 52 0.89 -8.16 -13.27
CA LYS A 52 1.93 -9.12 -13.68
C LYS A 52 3.21 -8.92 -12.88
N ARG A 53 3.65 -7.69 -12.70
CA ARG A 53 4.84 -7.37 -11.91
C ARG A 53 4.69 -7.76 -10.45
N LEU A 54 3.54 -7.46 -9.86
CA LEU A 54 3.24 -7.81 -8.47
C LEU A 54 3.20 -9.32 -8.29
N ARG A 55 2.61 -10.02 -9.24
CA ARG A 55 2.56 -11.48 -9.23
C ARG A 55 3.96 -12.09 -9.31
N ASN A 56 4.81 -11.57 -10.21
CA ASN A 56 6.18 -12.04 -10.38
C ASN A 56 7.04 -11.84 -9.13
N ARG A 57 6.73 -10.83 -8.34
CA ARG A 57 7.44 -10.55 -7.08
C ARG A 57 6.85 -11.23 -5.86
N GLY A 58 5.78 -12.01 -6.03
CA GLY A 58 5.16 -12.73 -4.93
C GLY A 58 4.24 -11.90 -4.04
N PHE A 59 3.79 -10.74 -4.50
CA PHE A 59 2.84 -9.91 -3.74
C PHE A 59 1.43 -10.44 -3.82
N ILE A 60 1.06 -11.01 -4.95
CA ILE A 60 -0.29 -11.50 -5.22
C ILE A 60 -0.23 -12.85 -5.92
N GLU A 61 -1.34 -13.56 -5.86
CA GLU A 61 -1.58 -14.74 -6.69
C GLU A 61 -2.84 -14.53 -7.52
N ALA A 62 -2.91 -15.20 -8.66
CA ALA A 62 -4.07 -15.21 -9.52
C ALA A 62 -4.77 -16.56 -9.38
N GLU A 63 -6.07 -16.53 -9.09
CA GLU A 63 -6.89 -17.71 -8.99
C GLU A 63 -7.92 -17.72 -10.12
N ARG A 64 -8.01 -18.83 -10.82
CA ARG A 64 -8.91 -18.93 -11.95
C ARG A 64 -10.37 -19.01 -11.49
N ARG A 65 -11.24 -18.19 -12.12
CA ARG A 65 -12.68 -18.21 -11.94
C ARG A 65 -13.33 -18.21 -13.32
N GLY A 66 -13.70 -19.42 -13.78
CA GLY A 66 -14.24 -19.58 -15.14
C GLY A 66 -13.20 -19.18 -16.19
N ARG A 67 -13.50 -18.14 -16.98
CA ARG A 67 -12.62 -17.63 -18.03
C ARG A 67 -11.74 -16.47 -17.59
N SER A 68 -11.91 -16.02 -16.35
CA SER A 68 -11.15 -14.89 -15.82
C SER A 68 -10.34 -15.31 -14.60
N PHE A 69 -9.57 -14.36 -14.08
CA PHE A 69 -8.78 -14.55 -12.86
C PHE A 69 -9.20 -13.54 -11.82
N VAL A 70 -9.16 -13.96 -10.56
CA VAL A 70 -9.27 -13.04 -9.43
C VAL A 70 -7.95 -13.04 -8.68
N TYR A 71 -7.63 -11.93 -8.05
CA TYR A 71 -6.32 -11.69 -7.45
C TYR A 71 -6.44 -11.61 -5.94
N HIS A 72 -5.50 -12.26 -5.25
CA HIS A 72 -5.44 -12.28 -3.80
C HIS A 72 -4.06 -11.85 -3.34
N SER A 73 -4.01 -11.08 -2.24
CA SER A 73 -2.74 -10.70 -1.65
C SER A 73 -2.09 -11.88 -0.94
N LEU A 74 -0.80 -12.05 -1.17
CA LEU A 74 0.04 -13.00 -0.43
C LEU A 74 0.79 -12.32 0.71
N ILE A 75 0.65 -10.99 0.83
CA ILE A 75 1.36 -10.16 1.80
C ILE A 75 0.34 -9.49 2.71
N ASN A 76 0.59 -9.57 4.01
CA ASN A 76 -0.24 -8.91 5.01
C ASN A 76 0.00 -7.40 4.95
N ALA A 77 -1.08 -6.62 4.81
CA ALA A 77 -1.01 -5.17 4.66
C ALA A 77 -0.35 -4.48 5.86
N GLU A 78 -0.70 -4.90 7.08
CA GLU A 78 -0.15 -4.30 8.30
C GLU A 78 1.34 -4.59 8.45
N ASP A 79 1.76 -5.79 8.11
CA ASP A 79 3.19 -6.17 8.14
C ASP A 79 3.98 -5.35 7.11
N TYR A 80 3.45 -5.19 5.90
CA TYR A 80 4.11 -4.41 4.86
C TYR A 80 4.21 -2.93 5.26
N LYS A 81 3.14 -2.38 5.80
CA LYS A 81 3.10 -1.00 6.29
C LYS A 81 4.14 -0.78 7.38
N ALA A 82 4.18 -1.65 8.39
CA ALA A 82 5.13 -1.53 9.47
C ALA A 82 6.57 -1.60 8.98
N ALA A 83 6.89 -2.55 8.11
CA ALA A 83 8.23 -2.68 7.55
C ALA A 83 8.63 -1.43 6.75
N THR A 84 7.70 -0.88 5.96
CA THR A 84 7.95 0.33 5.17
C THR A 84 8.21 1.55 6.06
N VAL A 85 7.39 1.72 7.11
CA VAL A 85 7.57 2.83 8.06
C VAL A 85 8.90 2.69 8.79
N MET A 86 9.26 1.49 9.21
CA MET A 86 10.53 1.24 9.89
C MET A 86 11.72 1.48 8.97
N ASP A 87 11.65 1.05 7.71
CA ASP A 87 12.72 1.32 6.73
C ASP A 87 12.89 2.83 6.53
N CYS A 88 11.79 3.57 6.47
CA CYS A 88 11.80 5.02 6.35
C CYS A 88 12.47 5.67 7.57
N CYS A 89 12.10 5.23 8.76
CA CYS A 89 12.68 5.72 10.01
C CYS A 89 14.19 5.48 10.06
N GLU A 90 14.61 4.27 9.71
CA GLU A 90 16.02 3.90 9.68
C GLU A 90 16.82 4.72 8.66
N PHE A 91 16.27 4.85 7.47
CA PHE A 91 17.00 5.51 6.37
C PHE A 91 17.14 7.02 6.59
N TRP A 92 16.05 7.69 6.97
CA TRP A 92 16.01 9.14 7.06
C TRP A 92 16.30 9.69 8.47
N CYS A 93 15.98 8.93 9.49
CA CYS A 93 16.02 9.39 10.89
C CYS A 93 16.92 8.53 11.77
N GLU A 94 17.78 7.71 11.18
CA GLU A 94 18.72 6.83 11.88
C GLU A 94 18.07 6.00 12.98
N GLY A 95 16.82 5.58 12.73
CA GLY A 95 16.06 4.76 13.66
C GLY A 95 15.41 5.52 14.83
N ASP A 96 15.51 6.85 14.82
CA ASP A 96 14.95 7.68 15.90
C ASP A 96 13.55 8.17 15.55
N ALA A 97 12.55 7.59 16.21
CA ALA A 97 11.14 7.93 15.98
C ALA A 97 10.83 9.40 16.32
N ALA A 98 11.55 9.99 17.29
CA ALA A 98 11.34 11.39 17.66
C ALA A 98 11.68 12.31 16.49
N LYS A 99 12.71 11.97 15.71
CA LYS A 99 13.06 12.74 14.51
C LYS A 99 11.95 12.71 13.47
N MET A 100 11.25 11.60 13.34
CA MET A 100 10.10 11.52 12.43
C MET A 100 9.00 12.48 12.86
N VAL A 101 8.70 12.52 14.14
CA VAL A 101 7.68 13.43 14.69
C VAL A 101 8.11 14.89 14.50
N GLU A 102 9.38 15.20 14.70
CA GLU A 102 9.91 16.55 14.44
C GLU A 102 9.68 17.00 13.00
N ILE A 103 9.94 16.11 12.05
CA ILE A 103 9.73 16.41 10.62
C ILE A 103 8.26 16.77 10.36
N VAL A 104 7.33 15.96 10.88
CA VAL A 104 5.90 16.20 10.71
C VAL A 104 5.51 17.53 11.34
N LYS A 105 6.00 17.79 12.55
CA LYS A 105 5.71 19.04 13.27
C LYS A 105 6.19 20.27 12.52
N GLU A 106 7.41 20.22 12.00
CA GLU A 106 8.01 21.35 11.29
C GLU A 106 7.41 21.58 9.91
N ASP A 107 7.13 20.50 9.18
CA ASP A 107 6.66 20.59 7.80
C ASP A 107 5.16 20.92 7.70
N ARG A 108 4.34 20.29 8.53
CA ARG A 108 2.88 20.37 8.44
C ARG A 108 2.23 20.85 9.73
N GLY A 109 2.86 20.60 10.86
CA GLY A 109 2.28 20.80 12.18
C GLY A 109 1.49 19.59 12.64
N LEU A 110 1.24 19.55 13.95
CA LEU A 110 0.46 18.50 14.60
C LEU A 110 -0.86 19.08 15.08
N SER A 111 -1.96 18.39 14.77
CA SER A 111 -3.28 18.77 15.28
C SER A 111 -3.38 18.48 16.78
N ALA A 112 -4.33 19.12 17.46
CA ALA A 112 -4.58 18.85 18.88
C ALA A 112 -4.92 17.37 19.12
N GLU A 113 -5.67 16.77 18.22
CA GLU A 113 -6.03 15.36 18.30
C GLU A 113 -4.82 14.45 18.13
N GLU A 114 -3.93 14.77 17.19
CA GLU A 114 -2.70 14.02 16.98
C GLU A 114 -1.78 14.10 18.21
N ILE A 115 -1.65 15.28 18.79
CA ILE A 115 -0.86 15.48 20.01
C ILE A 115 -1.43 14.63 21.15
N LYS A 116 -2.75 14.61 21.31
CA LYS A 116 -3.40 13.80 22.33
C LYS A 116 -3.10 12.33 22.15
N LYS A 117 -3.23 11.82 20.92
CA LYS A 117 -2.93 10.41 20.61
C LYS A 117 -1.48 10.06 20.87
N LEU A 118 -0.55 10.94 20.49
CA LEU A 118 0.87 10.73 20.74
C LEU A 118 1.16 10.61 22.23
N LYS A 119 0.56 11.48 23.05
CA LYS A 119 0.71 11.42 24.51
C LYS A 119 0.16 10.13 25.09
N GLU A 120 -0.95 9.63 24.56
CA GLU A 120 -1.54 8.36 25.00
C GLU A 120 -0.69 7.15 24.65
N LEU A 121 0.07 7.20 23.55
CA LEU A 121 0.98 6.14 23.13
C LEU A 121 2.24 6.05 23.99
N LEU A 122 2.59 7.12 24.66
CA LEU A 122 3.78 7.21 25.50
C LEU A 122 3.44 6.92 26.96
#